data_f1f456027286cd7259c63147e0a84851
#
_entry.id   f1f456027286cd7259c63147e0a84851
#
_cell.length_a   1.000
_cell.length_b   1.000
_cell.length_c   1.000
_cell.angle_alpha   90.00
_cell.angle_beta   90.00
_cell.angle_gamma   90.00
#
_symmetry.space_group_name_H-M   'P 1'
#
loop_
_entity.id
_entity.type
_entity.pdbx_description
1 polymer ?
#
loop_
_entity_poly.entity_id
_entity_poly.type
_entity_poly.pdbx_seq_one_letter_code
_entity_poly.pdbx_strand_id
1 'polypeptide(L)'
;MCFLHAYLKYAILRHPYSETKEQHSETNMTDLNGRQEAVRNAIASLKDKPGALLPILHSVQDTLGYIPADSIPDIARALNLSRAEVHGVISFYHYFRDTPPGKHTLHVCRAESCQAMGSKQLESHIKNRLGIDYHETTADGKFSLEPVYCLGLCARSPSLQIDDTVYGRVTEERFDAIVNELEASL
;
A
#
# COMPACT_ATOMS: atom_id res chain seq x y z
N MET A 1 31.67 -38.74 -35.36
CA MET A 1 30.43 -38.84 -36.14
C MET A 1 29.35 -39.27 -35.15
N CYS A 2 28.43 -38.52 -34.67
CA CYS A 2 27.61 -37.42 -35.04
C CYS A 2 27.18 -36.64 -33.79
N PHE A 3 27.60 -35.42 -33.66
CA PHE A 3 27.00 -34.44 -32.76
C PHE A 3 26.11 -33.57 -33.67
N LEU A 4 24.84 -33.85 -33.78
CA LEU A 4 23.86 -32.93 -34.41
C LEU A 4 22.44 -33.48 -34.25
N HIS A 5 21.84 -33.40 -33.05
CA HIS A 5 20.38 -33.58 -32.90
C HIS A 5 19.84 -33.10 -31.54
N ALA A 6 20.29 -31.95 -31.04
CA ALA A 6 19.77 -31.40 -29.79
C ALA A 6 19.49 -29.88 -29.84
N TYR A 7 19.24 -29.33 -31.04
CA TYR A 7 18.98 -27.87 -31.15
C TYR A 7 17.70 -27.58 -31.97
N LEU A 8 16.60 -28.27 -31.64
CA LEU A 8 15.32 -27.89 -32.26
C LEU A 8 14.12 -28.26 -31.38
N LYS A 9 14.03 -27.72 -30.15
CA LYS A 9 12.79 -27.74 -29.37
C LYS A 9 12.71 -26.53 -28.41
N TYR A 10 13.13 -25.36 -28.86
CA TYR A 10 12.70 -24.11 -28.25
C TYR A 10 11.73 -23.40 -29.20
N ALA A 11 10.61 -24.04 -29.46
CA ALA A 11 9.48 -23.43 -30.14
C ALA A 11 8.65 -22.64 -29.11
N ILE A 12 8.91 -21.33 -29.06
CA ILE A 12 7.88 -20.28 -29.00
C ILE A 12 6.63 -20.65 -28.15
N LEU A 13 6.71 -20.54 -26.87
CA LEU A 13 5.55 -20.25 -26.05
C LEU A 13 5.19 -18.77 -26.28
N ARG A 14 4.33 -18.55 -27.26
CA ARG A 14 3.63 -17.29 -27.44
C ARG A 14 2.78 -17.09 -26.17
N HIS A 15 3.18 -16.15 -25.29
CA HIS A 15 2.28 -15.59 -24.30
C HIS A 15 1.09 -14.99 -25.06
N PRO A 16 -0.14 -15.29 -24.64
CA PRO A 16 -1.33 -14.57 -25.12
C PRO A 16 -1.36 -13.18 -24.47
N TYR A 17 -0.57 -12.25 -25.01
CA TYR A 17 -0.61 -10.84 -24.65
C TYR A 17 -1.10 -10.04 -25.86
N SER A 18 -2.32 -10.29 -26.24
CA SER A 18 -3.03 -9.45 -27.19
C SER A 18 -4.52 -9.82 -27.13
N GLU A 19 -5.31 -9.00 -26.48
CA GLU A 19 -6.75 -8.76 -26.70
C GLU A 19 -7.48 -8.26 -25.43
N THR A 20 -6.91 -7.27 -24.69
CA THR A 20 -7.72 -6.49 -23.71
C THR A 20 -7.26 -5.03 -23.68
N LYS A 21 -7.04 -4.42 -24.84
CA LYS A 21 -6.49 -3.05 -24.92
C LYS A 21 -7.50 -1.94 -25.24
N GLU A 22 -8.79 -2.21 -25.44
CA GLU A 22 -9.72 -1.15 -25.87
C GLU A 22 -10.77 -0.72 -24.86
N GLN A 23 -10.98 -1.44 -23.75
CA GLN A 23 -11.94 -1.01 -22.70
C GLN A 23 -11.29 -0.32 -21.49
N HIS A 24 -9.95 -0.22 -21.42
CA HIS A 24 -9.20 0.42 -20.32
C HIS A 24 -8.82 1.88 -20.59
N SER A 25 -9.13 2.46 -21.76
CA SER A 25 -8.59 3.78 -22.11
C SER A 25 -9.41 4.97 -21.62
N GLU A 26 -10.72 4.83 -21.47
CA GLU A 26 -11.57 5.97 -21.07
C GLU A 26 -11.66 6.14 -19.54
N THR A 27 -11.74 5.06 -18.78
CA THR A 27 -11.67 5.08 -17.31
C THR A 27 -10.32 5.55 -16.78
N ASN A 28 -9.24 5.29 -17.53
CA ASN A 28 -7.89 5.66 -17.14
C ASN A 28 -7.62 7.18 -17.28
N MET A 29 -8.26 7.85 -18.22
CA MET A 29 -8.02 9.27 -18.50
C MET A 29 -8.75 10.20 -17.54
N THR A 30 -9.95 9.84 -17.08
CA THR A 30 -10.69 10.59 -16.05
C THR A 30 -10.06 10.44 -14.67
N ASP A 31 -9.56 9.26 -14.34
CA ASP A 31 -8.84 8.99 -13.10
C ASP A 31 -7.47 9.69 -13.04
N LEU A 32 -6.72 9.71 -14.14
CA LEU A 32 -5.47 10.46 -14.26
C LEU A 32 -5.68 11.97 -14.09
N ASN A 33 -6.73 12.53 -14.68
CA ASN A 33 -7.05 13.95 -14.54
C ASN A 33 -7.43 14.30 -13.10
N GLY A 34 -8.22 13.48 -12.43
CA GLY A 34 -8.60 13.67 -11.02
C GLY A 34 -7.38 13.61 -10.07
N ARG A 35 -6.47 12.66 -10.30
CA ARG A 35 -5.22 12.57 -9.51
C ARG A 35 -4.33 13.79 -9.69
N GLN A 36 -4.13 14.24 -10.92
CA GLN A 36 -3.33 15.45 -11.19
C GLN A 36 -3.96 16.71 -10.61
N GLU A 37 -5.28 16.80 -10.61
CA GLU A 37 -6.00 17.92 -10.00
C GLU A 37 -5.83 17.94 -8.48
N ALA A 38 -5.97 16.80 -7.81
CA ALA A 38 -5.74 16.68 -6.37
C ALA A 38 -4.31 17.13 -5.99
N VAL A 39 -3.30 16.71 -6.75
CA VAL A 39 -1.90 17.12 -6.53
C VAL A 39 -1.74 18.63 -6.73
N ARG A 40 -2.28 19.20 -7.81
CA ARG A 40 -2.21 20.66 -8.07
C ARG A 40 -2.89 21.46 -6.96
N ASN A 41 -4.05 21.00 -6.47
CA ASN A 41 -4.78 21.66 -5.40
C ASN A 41 -4.00 21.63 -4.08
N ALA A 42 -3.40 20.49 -3.72
CA ALA A 42 -2.53 20.38 -2.55
C ALA A 42 -1.32 21.32 -2.64
N ILE A 43 -0.64 21.37 -3.80
CA ILE A 43 0.48 22.30 -4.03
C ILE A 43 0.01 23.73 -3.92
N ALA A 44 -1.04 24.13 -4.61
CA ALA A 44 -1.53 25.51 -4.65
C ALA A 44 -1.92 26.05 -3.25
N SER A 45 -2.48 25.19 -2.40
CA SER A 45 -2.92 25.58 -1.05
C SER A 45 -1.81 25.62 -0.01
N LEU A 46 -0.70 24.89 -0.22
CA LEU A 46 0.28 24.64 0.83
C LEU A 46 1.72 25.10 0.51
N LYS A 47 2.06 25.37 -0.77
CA LYS A 47 3.45 25.67 -1.20
C LYS A 47 4.12 26.84 -0.49
N ASP A 48 3.33 27.81 -0.04
CA ASP A 48 3.85 29.03 0.61
C ASP A 48 4.02 28.87 2.14
N LYS A 49 3.70 27.69 2.69
CA LYS A 49 3.91 27.38 4.10
C LYS A 49 5.38 27.01 4.37
N PRO A 50 5.95 27.41 5.51
CA PRO A 50 7.27 26.90 5.91
C PRO A 50 7.24 25.36 6.02
N GLY A 51 8.22 24.68 5.40
CA GLY A 51 8.29 23.22 5.42
C GLY A 51 7.16 22.52 4.64
N ALA A 52 6.69 23.13 3.57
CA ALA A 52 5.51 22.73 2.78
C ALA A 52 5.51 21.28 2.29
N LEU A 53 6.68 20.62 2.15
CA LEU A 53 6.77 19.28 1.56
C LEU A 53 5.92 18.25 2.30
N LEU A 54 6.08 18.09 3.61
CA LEU A 54 5.30 17.13 4.40
C LEU A 54 3.79 17.44 4.37
N PRO A 55 3.33 18.68 4.60
CA PRO A 55 1.92 19.02 4.46
C PRO A 55 1.33 18.69 3.07
N ILE A 56 2.08 18.92 1.99
CA ILE A 56 1.63 18.58 0.63
C ILE A 56 1.51 17.07 0.47
N LEU A 57 2.53 16.30 0.90
CA LEU A 57 2.51 14.84 0.80
C LEU A 57 1.35 14.23 1.61
N HIS A 58 1.07 14.74 2.81
CA HIS A 58 -0.10 14.34 3.59
C HIS A 58 -1.40 14.65 2.84
N SER A 59 -1.57 15.89 2.36
CA SER A 59 -2.79 16.29 1.64
C SER A 59 -3.04 15.44 0.38
N VAL A 60 -1.98 15.10 -0.35
CA VAL A 60 -2.08 14.22 -1.53
C VAL A 60 -2.50 12.81 -1.09
N GLN A 61 -1.84 12.23 -0.08
CA GLN A 61 -2.17 10.89 0.41
C GLN A 61 -3.55 10.81 1.04
N ASP A 62 -3.98 11.82 1.81
CA ASP A 62 -5.32 11.88 2.40
C ASP A 62 -6.43 11.93 1.33
N THR A 63 -6.11 12.53 0.17
CA THR A 63 -7.08 12.63 -0.94
C THR A 63 -7.09 11.39 -1.83
N LEU A 64 -5.91 10.82 -2.12
CA LEU A 64 -5.76 9.75 -3.11
C LEU A 64 -5.53 8.36 -2.48
N GLY A 65 -5.23 8.30 -1.17
CA GLY A 65 -4.83 7.09 -0.47
C GLY A 65 -3.34 6.74 -0.62
N TYR A 66 -2.63 7.37 -1.55
CA TYR A 66 -1.21 7.15 -1.83
C TYR A 66 -0.60 8.34 -2.54
N ILE A 67 0.73 8.35 -2.73
CA ILE A 67 1.45 9.39 -3.46
C ILE A 67 1.85 8.83 -4.83
N PRO A 68 1.22 9.27 -5.92
CA PRO A 68 1.57 8.82 -7.27
C PRO A 68 3.01 9.21 -7.63
N ALA A 69 3.79 8.28 -8.18
CA ALA A 69 5.19 8.54 -8.57
C ALA A 69 5.32 9.66 -9.62
N ASP A 70 4.32 9.82 -10.49
CA ASP A 70 4.24 10.88 -11.49
C ASP A 70 3.96 12.28 -10.88
N SER A 71 3.54 12.38 -9.62
CA SER A 71 3.37 13.65 -8.90
C SER A 71 4.68 14.23 -8.36
N ILE A 72 5.71 13.40 -8.16
CA ILE A 72 7.00 13.81 -7.58
C ILE A 72 7.67 14.97 -8.35
N PRO A 73 7.73 14.95 -9.71
CA PRO A 73 8.31 16.06 -10.47
C PRO A 73 7.59 17.39 -10.28
N ASP A 74 6.27 17.39 -10.12
CA ASP A 74 5.49 18.60 -9.97
C ASP A 74 5.65 19.19 -8.56
N ILE A 75 5.64 18.36 -7.53
CA ILE A 75 5.91 18.76 -6.14
C ILE A 75 7.33 19.32 -6.03
N ALA A 76 8.33 18.63 -6.60
CA ALA A 76 9.72 19.05 -6.59
C ALA A 76 9.90 20.43 -7.25
N ARG A 77 9.31 20.64 -8.43
CA ARG A 77 9.35 21.90 -9.16
C ARG A 77 8.69 23.04 -8.36
N ALA A 78 7.52 22.77 -7.76
CA ALA A 78 6.76 23.77 -7.01
C ALA A 78 7.50 24.27 -5.76
N LEU A 79 8.31 23.40 -5.13
CA LEU A 79 9.05 23.70 -3.91
C LEU A 79 10.53 24.02 -4.15
N ASN A 80 10.98 24.08 -5.41
CA ASN A 80 12.40 24.25 -5.78
C ASN A 80 13.31 23.17 -5.12
N LEU A 81 12.84 21.92 -5.09
CA LEU A 81 13.56 20.76 -4.61
C LEU A 81 13.95 19.84 -5.79
N SER A 82 14.92 18.97 -5.57
CA SER A 82 15.19 17.87 -6.50
C SER A 82 14.17 16.74 -6.33
N ARG A 83 13.96 15.94 -7.37
CA ARG A 83 13.13 14.72 -7.29
C ARG A 83 13.65 13.74 -6.23
N ALA A 84 14.99 13.69 -6.07
CA ALA A 84 15.63 12.81 -5.10
C ALA A 84 15.30 13.21 -3.65
N GLU A 85 15.25 14.51 -3.35
CA GLU A 85 14.85 15.01 -2.03
C GLU A 85 13.40 14.65 -1.72
N VAL A 86 12.46 14.87 -2.65
CA VAL A 86 11.06 14.49 -2.46
C VAL A 86 10.89 12.98 -2.30
N HIS A 87 11.52 12.19 -3.17
CA HIS A 87 11.49 10.74 -3.09
C HIS A 87 12.14 10.23 -1.79
N GLY A 88 13.24 10.85 -1.35
CA GLY A 88 13.91 10.53 -0.09
C GLY A 88 12.98 10.72 1.13
N VAL A 89 12.17 11.77 1.14
CA VAL A 89 11.19 11.99 2.21
C VAL A 89 10.08 10.94 2.16
N ILE A 90 9.53 10.63 0.97
CA ILE A 90 8.48 9.61 0.82
C ILE A 90 8.99 8.25 1.30
N SER A 91 10.19 7.84 0.91
CA SER A 91 10.77 6.55 1.30
C SER A 91 11.22 6.48 2.75
N PHE A 92 11.56 7.62 3.38
CA PHE A 92 11.97 7.67 4.79
C PHE A 92 10.80 7.52 5.75
N TYR A 93 9.67 8.16 5.46
CA TYR A 93 8.49 8.12 6.32
C TYR A 93 7.60 6.94 5.93
N HIS A 94 7.56 5.90 6.75
CA HIS A 94 6.74 4.68 6.54
C HIS A 94 5.22 4.95 6.49
N TYR A 95 4.79 6.16 6.82
CA TYR A 95 3.41 6.58 6.67
C TYR A 95 3.02 6.78 5.21
N PHE A 96 3.97 7.21 4.36
CA PHE A 96 3.69 7.45 2.96
C PHE A 96 3.70 6.15 2.15
N ARG A 97 2.77 6.06 1.22
CA ARG A 97 2.57 4.92 0.33
C ARG A 97 2.75 5.38 -1.11
N ASP A 98 3.38 4.57 -1.92
CA ASP A 98 3.59 4.79 -3.36
C ASP A 98 2.61 4.00 -4.23
N THR A 99 1.82 3.11 -3.60
CA THR A 99 0.82 2.27 -4.26
C THR A 99 -0.56 2.45 -3.61
N PRO A 100 -1.65 2.32 -4.38
CA PRO A 100 -3.00 2.38 -3.83
C PRO A 100 -3.20 1.35 -2.72
N PRO A 101 -3.81 1.75 -1.58
CA PRO A 101 -4.18 0.80 -0.54
C PRO A 101 -5.31 -0.11 -0.99
N GLY A 102 -5.48 -1.25 -0.32
CA GLY A 102 -6.70 -2.04 -0.39
C GLY A 102 -7.89 -1.30 0.23
N LYS A 103 -9.07 -1.89 0.08
CA LYS A 103 -10.30 -1.35 0.65
C LYS A 103 -10.23 -1.22 2.18
N HIS A 104 -9.54 -2.16 2.83
CA HIS A 104 -9.24 -2.16 4.25
C HIS A 104 -7.73 -2.19 4.47
N THR A 105 -7.24 -1.36 5.40
CA THR A 105 -5.83 -1.37 5.80
C THR A 105 -5.70 -1.96 7.21
N LEU A 106 -4.92 -3.03 7.32
CA LEU A 106 -4.65 -3.72 8.57
C LEU A 106 -3.28 -3.29 9.12
N HIS A 107 -3.27 -2.78 10.34
CA HIS A 107 -2.06 -2.42 11.07
C HIS A 107 -1.83 -3.41 12.21
N VAL A 108 -0.76 -4.22 12.14
CA VAL A 108 -0.42 -5.22 13.16
C VAL A 108 0.61 -4.65 14.11
N CYS A 109 0.29 -4.64 15.40
CA CYS A 109 1.19 -4.10 16.41
C CYS A 109 2.37 -5.04 16.68
N ARG A 110 3.60 -4.55 16.45
CA ARG A 110 4.87 -5.25 16.65
C ARG A 110 5.67 -4.72 17.84
N ALA A 111 5.05 -3.95 18.74
CA ALA A 111 5.70 -3.45 19.94
C ALA A 111 5.95 -4.57 20.96
N GLU A 112 6.86 -4.33 21.91
CA GLU A 112 7.35 -5.30 22.89
C GLU A 112 6.23 -6.06 23.63
N SER A 113 5.24 -5.34 24.17
CA SER A 113 4.12 -5.96 24.89
C SER A 113 3.31 -6.90 24.00
N CYS A 114 3.07 -6.53 22.73
CA CYS A 114 2.36 -7.37 21.79
C CYS A 114 3.21 -8.60 21.41
N GLN A 115 4.54 -8.44 21.22
CA GLN A 115 5.44 -9.54 20.94
C GLN A 115 5.51 -10.54 22.11
N ALA A 116 5.60 -10.04 23.34
CA ALA A 116 5.57 -10.88 24.55
C ALA A 116 4.25 -11.68 24.70
N MET A 117 3.16 -11.16 24.14
CA MET A 117 1.82 -11.79 24.20
C MET A 117 1.45 -12.56 22.91
N GLY A 118 2.43 -12.91 22.07
CA GLY A 118 2.23 -13.79 20.92
C GLY A 118 1.91 -13.11 19.60
N SER A 119 2.18 -11.78 19.46
CA SER A 119 1.87 -11.10 18.18
C SER A 119 2.66 -11.66 16.99
N LYS A 120 3.82 -12.32 17.19
CA LYS A 120 4.56 -12.98 16.10
C LYS A 120 3.79 -14.16 15.49
N GLN A 121 3.10 -14.93 16.32
CA GLN A 121 2.25 -16.03 15.84
C GLN A 121 1.06 -15.47 15.08
N LEU A 122 0.38 -14.47 15.66
CA LEU A 122 -0.72 -13.75 15.00
C LEU A 122 -0.27 -13.14 13.65
N GLU A 123 0.92 -12.50 13.59
CA GLU A 123 1.50 -11.96 12.37
C GLU A 123 1.65 -13.05 11.29
N SER A 124 2.22 -14.20 11.67
CA SER A 124 2.40 -15.32 10.74
C SER A 124 1.07 -15.86 10.24
N HIS A 125 0.08 -15.97 11.11
CA HIS A 125 -1.27 -16.38 10.75
C HIS A 125 -1.92 -15.39 9.77
N ILE A 126 -1.84 -14.09 10.04
CA ILE A 126 -2.38 -13.02 9.18
C ILE A 126 -1.77 -13.08 7.78
N LYS A 127 -0.42 -13.15 7.69
CA LYS A 127 0.29 -13.25 6.41
C LYS A 127 -0.14 -14.49 5.61
N ASN A 128 -0.24 -15.63 6.26
CA ASN A 128 -0.68 -16.86 5.62
C ASN A 128 -2.15 -16.78 5.15
N ARG A 129 -3.04 -16.21 5.97
CA ARG A 129 -4.48 -16.09 5.67
C ARG A 129 -4.75 -15.15 4.51
N LEU A 130 -4.00 -14.04 4.42
CA LEU A 130 -4.15 -13.03 3.38
C LEU A 130 -3.28 -13.29 2.14
N GLY A 131 -2.23 -14.12 2.26
CA GLY A 131 -1.29 -14.43 1.19
C GLY A 131 -0.38 -13.26 0.81
N ILE A 132 -0.13 -12.31 1.74
CA ILE A 132 0.67 -11.10 1.52
C ILE A 132 1.64 -10.88 2.67
N ASP A 133 2.71 -10.12 2.41
CA ASP A 133 3.63 -9.60 3.42
C ASP A 133 3.32 -8.13 3.75
N TYR A 134 4.09 -7.54 4.68
CA TYR A 134 3.99 -6.12 5.00
C TYR A 134 4.27 -5.26 3.78
N HIS A 135 3.55 -4.14 3.70
CA HIS A 135 3.57 -3.19 2.58
C HIS A 135 3.00 -3.73 1.28
N GLU A 136 2.25 -4.84 1.37
CA GLU A 136 1.57 -5.43 0.22
C GLU A 136 0.05 -5.34 0.35
N THR A 137 -0.62 -5.47 -0.79
CA THR A 137 -2.08 -5.49 -0.91
C THR A 137 -2.49 -6.80 -1.56
N THR A 138 -3.57 -7.42 -1.09
CA THR A 138 -4.12 -8.65 -1.66
C THR A 138 -4.45 -8.47 -3.14
N ALA A 139 -4.32 -9.52 -3.95
CA ALA A 139 -4.52 -9.48 -5.39
C ALA A 139 -5.95 -9.02 -5.79
N ASP A 140 -6.93 -9.23 -4.91
CA ASP A 140 -8.31 -8.77 -5.07
C ASP A 140 -8.53 -7.30 -4.63
N GLY A 141 -7.48 -6.63 -4.14
CA GLY A 141 -7.53 -5.24 -3.69
C GLY A 141 -8.32 -5.01 -2.40
N LYS A 142 -8.65 -6.07 -1.64
CA LYS A 142 -9.47 -5.91 -0.43
C LYS A 142 -8.68 -5.46 0.78
N PHE A 143 -7.51 -6.04 1.01
CA PHE A 143 -6.73 -5.83 2.23
C PHE A 143 -5.30 -5.38 1.91
N SER A 144 -4.82 -4.38 2.66
CA SER A 144 -3.40 -4.02 2.75
C SER A 144 -2.88 -4.33 4.14
N LEU A 145 -1.63 -4.77 4.26
CA LEU A 145 -1.02 -5.15 5.52
C LEU A 145 0.15 -4.23 5.85
N GLU A 146 0.10 -3.59 7.04
CA GLU A 146 1.12 -2.67 7.51
C GLU A 146 1.59 -3.01 8.93
N PRO A 147 2.89 -2.84 9.25
CA PRO A 147 3.36 -2.94 10.62
C PRO A 147 3.10 -1.64 11.37
N VAL A 148 2.82 -1.74 12.68
CA VAL A 148 2.79 -0.58 13.57
C VAL A 148 3.53 -0.91 14.87
N TYR A 149 4.20 0.09 15.45
CA TYR A 149 5.10 -0.12 16.58
C TYR A 149 4.53 0.42 17.90
N CYS A 150 3.26 0.57 18.03
CA CYS A 150 2.41 0.64 19.22
C CYS A 150 1.06 1.30 18.88
N LEU A 151 -0.03 0.63 19.24
CA LEU A 151 -1.40 1.18 19.15
C LEU A 151 -1.93 1.74 20.47
N GLY A 152 -1.07 1.80 21.50
CA GLY A 152 -1.49 2.27 22.83
C GLY A 152 -2.31 1.27 23.65
N LEU A 153 -2.55 0.05 23.13
CA LEU A 153 -3.36 -0.98 23.80
C LEU A 153 -2.53 -2.06 24.53
N CYS A 154 -1.39 -1.71 25.13
CA CYS A 154 -0.47 -2.66 25.75
C CYS A 154 -1.12 -3.55 26.83
N ALA A 155 -2.09 -3.03 27.59
CA ALA A 155 -2.85 -3.81 28.59
C ALA A 155 -3.80 -4.86 27.95
N ARG A 156 -3.99 -4.81 26.63
CA ARG A 156 -4.89 -5.70 25.87
C ARG A 156 -4.18 -6.33 24.66
N SER A 157 -2.88 -6.59 24.81
CA SER A 157 -2.07 -7.24 23.79
C SER A 157 -2.53 -8.69 23.54
N PRO A 158 -2.34 -9.26 22.32
CA PRO A 158 -1.90 -8.58 21.10
C PRO A 158 -2.99 -7.67 20.53
N SER A 159 -2.59 -6.64 19.78
CA SER A 159 -3.52 -5.68 19.19
C SER A 159 -3.26 -5.46 17.71
N LEU A 160 -4.32 -5.21 16.97
CA LEU A 160 -4.31 -4.76 15.58
C LEU A 160 -5.32 -3.63 15.39
N GLN A 161 -5.17 -2.88 14.31
CA GLN A 161 -6.14 -1.90 13.86
C GLN A 161 -6.55 -2.25 12.43
N ILE A 162 -7.83 -2.12 12.13
CA ILE A 162 -8.37 -2.20 10.77
C ILE A 162 -9.08 -0.90 10.50
N ASP A 163 -8.59 -0.17 9.52
CA ASP A 163 -9.00 1.20 9.25
C ASP A 163 -8.91 2.05 10.52
N ASP A 164 -10.03 2.60 11.01
CA ASP A 164 -10.08 3.40 12.24
C ASP A 164 -10.41 2.58 13.51
N THR A 165 -10.68 1.28 13.37
CA THR A 165 -11.12 0.44 14.49
C THR A 165 -9.95 -0.34 15.09
N VAL A 166 -9.73 -0.17 16.41
CA VAL A 166 -8.65 -0.86 17.13
C VAL A 166 -9.18 -2.05 17.92
N TYR A 167 -8.52 -3.21 17.74
CA TYR A 167 -8.84 -4.48 18.38
C TYR A 167 -7.73 -4.89 19.33
N GLY A 168 -8.08 -5.30 20.52
CA GLY A 168 -7.14 -5.85 21.51
C GLY A 168 -7.49 -7.28 21.92
N ARG A 169 -6.51 -8.03 22.45
CA ARG A 169 -6.62 -9.47 22.77
C ARG A 169 -7.02 -10.27 21.54
N VAL A 170 -6.37 -10.00 20.42
CA VAL A 170 -6.69 -10.64 19.14
C VAL A 170 -5.99 -11.99 19.10
N THR A 171 -6.80 -13.07 19.01
CA THR A 171 -6.34 -14.42 18.68
C THR A 171 -6.48 -14.67 17.18
N GLU A 172 -5.92 -15.77 16.68
CA GLU A 172 -6.04 -16.19 15.28
C GLU A 172 -7.52 -16.36 14.89
N GLU A 173 -8.32 -17.03 15.75
CA GLU A 173 -9.74 -17.25 15.49
C GLU A 173 -10.54 -15.95 15.47
N ARG A 174 -10.19 -15.01 16.37
CA ARG A 174 -10.85 -13.70 16.39
C ARG A 174 -10.50 -12.88 15.17
N PHE A 175 -9.26 -12.97 14.71
CA PHE A 175 -8.84 -12.33 13.46
C PHE A 175 -9.63 -12.87 12.27
N ASP A 176 -9.71 -14.20 12.14
CA ASP A 176 -10.46 -14.84 11.06
C ASP A 176 -11.95 -14.45 11.08
N ALA A 177 -12.56 -14.37 12.26
CA ALA A 177 -13.96 -13.91 12.38
C ALA A 177 -14.13 -12.47 11.87
N ILE A 178 -13.23 -11.56 12.24
CA ILE A 178 -13.28 -10.15 11.80
C ILE A 178 -13.09 -10.06 10.27
N VAL A 179 -12.11 -10.78 9.71
CA VAL A 179 -11.86 -10.77 8.26
C VAL A 179 -13.06 -11.33 7.50
N ASN A 180 -13.64 -12.44 7.95
CA ASN A 180 -14.82 -13.02 7.31
C ASN A 180 -16.02 -12.06 7.33
N GLU A 181 -16.22 -11.31 8.41
CA GLU A 181 -17.27 -10.29 8.51
C GLU A 181 -17.03 -9.15 7.50
N LEU A 182 -15.79 -8.67 7.38
CA LEU A 182 -15.42 -7.65 6.41
C LEU A 182 -15.58 -8.15 4.97
N GLU A 183 -15.12 -9.38 4.68
CA GLU A 183 -15.29 -10.00 3.35
C GLU A 183 -16.77 -10.16 2.96
N ALA A 184 -17.64 -10.42 3.92
CA ALA A 184 -19.09 -10.56 3.68
C ALA A 184 -19.79 -9.21 3.45
N SER A 185 -19.18 -8.08 3.88
CA SER A 185 -19.72 -6.72 3.72
C SER A 185 -19.25 -6.02 2.43
N LEU A 186 -18.36 -6.67 1.67
CA LEU A 186 -17.76 -6.17 0.44
C LEU A 186 -18.55 -6.55 -0.81
#